data_4054f8a045759ad9364893ebfa5f546c
#
_entry.id   4054f8a045759ad9364893ebfa5f546c
#
_cell.length_a   1.000
_cell.length_b   1.000
_cell.length_c   1.000
_cell.angle_alpha   90.00
_cell.angle_beta   90.00
_cell.angle_gamma   90.00
#
_symmetry.space_group_name_H-M   'P 1'
#
loop_
_entity.id
_entity.type
_entity.pdbx_description
1 polymer ?
#
loop_
_entity_poly.entity_id
_entity_poly.type
_entity_poly.pdbx_seq_one_letter_code
_entity_poly.pdbx_strand_id
1 'polypeptide(L)'
;VHAGGANLGHFGVKLHASEDAGVSWREVATPTYPAQPERAAGPAWTLRQLWSLESAHGIVWAGTLPGGLFLSADFGQSWQLVETLWNRPERSEWFGGGYDVPGIHSICPHPQRPGELLIGVSCGGVWLSRDGGADWRLQAAGMRAAYLPPEQSDNPNTQDPHLIARCAKVPDVLWCQHHNGIWRSTDNARSWQEVRTAPVSSFGFALAAHPQEPGTAWFVPAKADECRVPVEAALVVNRTHDGGRSFDTLRRGLPQEHCDDLVYRHGLALGADARTLLMGSTSGNLWGSSDGGDSWQAVSLHLPPIYALRFG
;
A
#
# COMPACT_ATOMS: atom_id res chain seq x y z
N VAL A 1 -1.55 3.89 18.44
CA VAL A 1 -1.37 2.88 17.38
C VAL A 1 -2.70 2.18 17.12
N HIS A 2 -3.00 1.89 15.85
CA HIS A 2 -4.19 1.14 15.44
C HIS A 2 -3.78 -0.10 14.65
N ALA A 3 -4.50 -1.19 14.83
CA ALA A 3 -4.36 -2.41 14.06
C ALA A 3 -5.73 -2.90 13.57
N GLY A 4 -5.91 -2.91 12.27
CA GLY A 4 -7.12 -3.39 11.60
C GLY A 4 -6.89 -4.75 10.95
N GLY A 5 -7.96 -5.49 10.73
CA GLY A 5 -7.90 -6.83 10.16
C GLY A 5 -8.90 -7.09 9.04
N ALA A 6 -8.83 -8.29 8.51
CA ALA A 6 -9.80 -8.83 7.58
C ALA A 6 -10.96 -9.51 8.31
N ASN A 7 -12.04 -9.78 7.59
CA ASN A 7 -13.13 -10.58 8.10
C ASN A 7 -12.71 -12.06 8.25
N LEU A 8 -12.71 -12.54 9.47
CA LEU A 8 -12.42 -13.93 9.81
C LEU A 8 -13.72 -14.71 10.09
N GLY A 9 -14.55 -14.85 9.07
CA GLY A 9 -15.82 -15.56 9.17
C GLY A 9 -16.81 -14.82 10.08
N HIS A 10 -17.38 -15.51 11.07
CA HIS A 10 -18.40 -14.95 11.97
C HIS A 10 -17.86 -13.88 12.95
N PHE A 11 -16.56 -13.73 13.11
CA PHE A 11 -15.98 -12.70 13.99
C PHE A 11 -16.02 -11.28 13.39
N GLY A 12 -16.21 -11.18 12.07
CA GLY A 12 -16.22 -9.91 11.36
C GLY A 12 -14.82 -9.23 11.31
N VAL A 13 -14.80 -8.00 10.80
CA VAL A 13 -13.60 -7.17 10.79
C VAL A 13 -13.44 -6.54 12.18
N LYS A 14 -12.23 -6.55 12.71
CA LYS A 14 -11.89 -5.97 14.00
C LYS A 14 -10.90 -4.83 13.83
N LEU A 15 -11.03 -3.82 14.69
CA LEU A 15 -10.07 -2.73 14.84
C LEU A 15 -9.68 -2.62 16.30
N HIS A 16 -8.39 -2.54 16.56
CA HIS A 16 -7.85 -2.39 17.90
C HIS A 16 -7.01 -1.12 17.99
N ALA A 17 -7.04 -0.46 19.13
CA ALA A 17 -6.20 0.69 19.45
C ALA A 17 -5.35 0.42 20.69
N SER A 18 -4.13 0.93 20.67
CA SER A 18 -3.21 0.93 21.79
C SER A 18 -2.79 2.38 22.10
N GLU A 19 -2.77 2.74 23.37
CA GLU A 19 -2.33 4.04 23.87
C GLU A 19 -0.96 3.96 24.59
N ASP A 20 -0.41 2.75 24.73
CA ASP A 20 0.82 2.43 25.47
C ASP A 20 1.88 1.74 24.57
N ALA A 21 2.00 2.19 23.33
CA ALA A 21 2.95 1.68 22.33
C ALA A 21 2.82 0.17 22.05
N GLY A 22 1.59 -0.36 22.10
CA GLY A 22 1.33 -1.76 21.77
C GLY A 22 1.46 -2.76 22.91
N VAL A 23 1.64 -2.29 24.15
CA VAL A 23 1.71 -3.15 25.33
C VAL A 23 0.34 -3.73 25.65
N SER A 24 -0.71 -2.91 25.55
CA SER A 24 -2.10 -3.35 25.66
C SER A 24 -2.96 -2.86 24.49
N TRP A 25 -4.02 -3.61 24.20
CA TRP A 25 -4.90 -3.34 23.06
C TRP A 25 -6.36 -3.43 23.50
N ARG A 26 -7.18 -2.50 23.02
CA ARG A 26 -8.63 -2.55 23.17
C ARG A 26 -9.31 -2.56 21.82
N GLU A 27 -10.40 -3.29 21.68
CA GLU A 27 -11.25 -3.23 20.49
C GLU A 27 -11.96 -1.86 20.43
N VAL A 28 -11.97 -1.25 19.24
CA VAL A 28 -12.61 0.04 18.97
C VAL A 28 -13.57 -0.10 17.79
N ALA A 29 -14.37 0.95 17.55
CA ALA A 29 -15.34 0.95 16.45
C ALA A 29 -14.65 0.78 15.10
N THR A 30 -15.21 -0.06 14.24
CA THR A 30 -14.80 -0.18 12.83
C THR A 30 -15.59 0.78 11.96
N PRO A 31 -15.05 1.22 10.80
CA PRO A 31 -15.81 1.89 9.77
C PRO A 31 -17.06 1.10 9.38
N THR A 32 -18.18 1.80 9.20
CA THR A 32 -19.45 1.20 8.81
C THR A 32 -20.00 1.90 7.58
N TYR A 33 -20.32 1.13 6.55
CA TYR A 33 -20.97 1.66 5.35
C TYR A 33 -22.42 2.04 5.63
N PRO A 34 -22.97 3.03 4.92
CA PRO A 34 -24.41 3.31 4.97
C PRO A 34 -25.22 2.13 4.42
N ALA A 35 -26.49 2.12 4.72
CA ALA A 35 -27.40 1.13 4.16
C ALA A 35 -27.37 1.17 2.64
N GLN A 36 -27.14 0.02 2.02
CA GLN A 36 -27.13 -0.09 0.57
C GLN A 36 -28.55 0.08 0.03
N PRO A 37 -28.79 1.00 -0.91
CA PRO A 37 -30.10 1.11 -1.57
C PRO A 37 -30.48 -0.20 -2.27
N GLU A 38 -31.74 -0.60 -2.21
CA GLU A 38 -32.24 -1.86 -2.80
C GLU A 38 -31.92 -2.02 -4.29
N ARG A 39 -31.82 -0.90 -5.02
CA ARG A 39 -31.53 -0.88 -6.46
C ARG A 39 -30.05 -0.61 -6.77
N ALA A 40 -29.18 -0.53 -5.77
CA ALA A 40 -27.75 -0.30 -6.02
C ALA A 40 -27.15 -1.55 -6.68
N ALA A 41 -26.55 -1.33 -7.85
CA ALA A 41 -25.78 -2.37 -8.54
C ALA A 41 -24.43 -2.58 -7.85
N GLY A 42 -23.82 -3.74 -8.06
CA GLY A 42 -22.48 -4.04 -7.60
C GLY A 42 -22.44 -4.82 -6.27
N PRO A 43 -21.25 -4.93 -5.66
CA PRO A 43 -21.05 -5.73 -4.46
C PRO A 43 -21.76 -5.15 -3.23
N ALA A 44 -22.00 -6.01 -2.23
CA ALA A 44 -22.57 -5.59 -0.95
C ALA A 44 -21.71 -4.51 -0.26
N TRP A 45 -22.36 -3.49 0.29
CA TRP A 45 -21.73 -2.42 1.06
C TRP A 45 -21.45 -2.90 2.50
N THR A 46 -20.61 -3.91 2.60
CA THR A 46 -20.26 -4.53 3.88
C THR A 46 -18.75 -4.52 4.02
N LEU A 47 -18.26 -4.03 5.15
CA LEU A 47 -16.84 -4.00 5.45
C LEU A 47 -16.27 -5.44 5.46
N ARG A 48 -15.33 -5.70 4.54
CA ARG A 48 -14.67 -7.00 4.42
C ARG A 48 -13.25 -6.97 4.98
N GLN A 49 -12.60 -5.81 4.91
CA GLN A 49 -11.23 -5.63 5.37
C GLN A 49 -10.91 -4.15 5.59
N LEU A 50 -10.15 -3.86 6.64
CA LEU A 50 -9.36 -2.65 6.77
C LEU A 50 -8.03 -2.91 6.09
N TRP A 51 -7.81 -2.31 4.91
CA TRP A 51 -6.64 -2.61 4.10
C TRP A 51 -5.49 -1.66 4.34
N SER A 52 -5.79 -0.41 4.67
CA SER A 52 -4.79 0.59 5.04
C SER A 52 -5.28 1.49 6.16
N LEU A 53 -4.37 1.87 7.04
CA LEU A 53 -4.58 2.83 8.12
C LEU A 53 -3.40 3.80 8.12
N GLU A 54 -3.68 5.10 8.01
CA GLU A 54 -2.65 6.13 8.07
C GLU A 54 -3.15 7.32 8.88
N SER A 55 -2.24 7.98 9.58
CA SER A 55 -2.58 9.16 10.40
C SER A 55 -1.73 10.35 10.03
N ALA A 56 -2.36 11.51 9.88
CA ALA A 56 -1.68 12.78 9.67
C ALA A 56 -2.57 13.93 10.11
N HIS A 57 -1.96 14.99 10.65
CA HIS A 57 -2.63 16.24 11.00
C HIS A 57 -3.87 16.07 11.89
N GLY A 58 -3.82 15.09 12.82
CA GLY A 58 -4.93 14.80 13.75
C GLY A 58 -6.07 13.97 13.16
N ILE A 59 -5.99 13.55 11.92
CA ILE A 59 -6.96 12.67 11.26
C ILE A 59 -6.38 11.27 11.12
N VAL A 60 -7.18 10.26 11.40
CA VAL A 60 -6.90 8.85 11.04
C VAL A 60 -7.73 8.50 9.81
N TRP A 61 -7.07 7.99 8.79
CA TRP A 61 -7.68 7.56 7.54
C TRP A 61 -7.70 6.03 7.48
N ALA A 62 -8.79 5.46 7.01
CA ALA A 62 -8.94 4.03 6.78
C ALA A 62 -9.38 3.74 5.34
N GLY A 63 -8.55 2.99 4.61
CA GLY A 63 -8.88 2.42 3.31
C GLY A 63 -9.40 1.01 3.48
N THR A 64 -10.50 0.69 2.81
CA THR A 64 -11.24 -0.54 3.05
C THR A 64 -11.48 -1.36 1.78
N LEU A 65 -11.90 -2.58 1.99
CA LEU A 65 -12.51 -3.46 1.01
C LEU A 65 -14.00 -3.66 1.39
N PRO A 66 -14.96 -3.37 0.50
CA PRO A 66 -14.84 -2.74 -0.82
C PRO A 66 -14.31 -1.30 -0.75
N GLY A 67 -13.88 -0.72 -1.86
CA GLY A 67 -13.13 0.53 -1.97
C GLY A 67 -13.78 1.78 -1.36
N GLY A 68 -13.91 1.81 -0.05
CA GLY A 68 -14.30 2.99 0.72
C GLY A 68 -13.12 3.64 1.41
N LEU A 69 -13.12 4.97 1.48
CA LEU A 69 -12.23 5.74 2.31
C LEU A 69 -13.03 6.32 3.48
N PHE A 70 -12.52 6.10 4.69
CA PHE A 70 -13.11 6.63 5.90
C PHE A 70 -12.12 7.53 6.62
N LEU A 71 -12.63 8.50 7.36
CA LEU A 71 -11.84 9.35 8.23
C LEU A 71 -12.38 9.33 9.66
N SER A 72 -11.49 9.50 10.61
CA SER A 72 -11.78 9.71 12.03
C SER A 72 -11.00 10.93 12.53
N ALA A 73 -11.71 11.86 13.18
CA ALA A 73 -11.12 13.03 13.83
C ALA A 73 -10.96 12.83 15.36
N ASP A 74 -11.31 11.67 15.88
CA ASP A 74 -11.35 11.31 17.29
C ASP A 74 -10.50 10.06 17.61
N PHE A 75 -9.42 9.88 16.86
CA PHE A 75 -8.49 8.76 17.01
C PHE A 75 -9.14 7.36 16.90
N GLY A 76 -10.06 7.21 15.94
CA GLY A 76 -10.68 5.92 15.63
C GLY A 76 -11.86 5.54 16.51
N GLN A 77 -12.40 6.47 17.31
CA GLN A 77 -13.62 6.21 18.11
C GLN A 77 -14.87 6.25 17.25
N SER A 78 -14.90 7.10 16.23
CA SER A 78 -15.95 7.14 15.22
C SER A 78 -15.37 7.34 13.81
N TRP A 79 -16.13 6.94 12.80
CA TRP A 79 -15.72 6.94 11.42
C TRP A 79 -16.76 7.57 10.51
N GLN A 80 -16.31 8.37 9.56
CA GLN A 80 -17.12 8.98 8.53
C GLN A 80 -16.67 8.50 7.16
N LEU A 81 -17.59 8.04 6.32
CA LEU A 81 -17.33 7.72 4.92
C LEU A 81 -17.07 9.00 4.15
N VAL A 82 -16.04 9.03 3.32
CA VAL A 82 -15.76 10.12 2.39
C VAL A 82 -16.70 9.99 1.20
N GLU A 83 -17.92 10.51 1.34
CA GLU A 83 -18.99 10.37 0.37
C GLU A 83 -18.66 10.98 -1.00
N THR A 84 -17.85 12.02 -1.04
CA THR A 84 -17.40 12.68 -2.25
C THR A 84 -16.58 11.76 -3.15
N LEU A 85 -15.79 10.86 -2.57
CA LEU A 85 -15.11 9.77 -3.30
C LEU A 85 -16.06 8.61 -3.55
N TRP A 86 -16.83 8.21 -2.53
CA TRP A 86 -17.75 7.07 -2.61
C TRP A 86 -18.80 7.23 -3.72
N ASN A 87 -19.27 8.44 -3.97
CA ASN A 87 -20.30 8.76 -4.96
C ASN A 87 -19.72 9.17 -6.33
N ARG A 88 -18.41 9.03 -6.55
CA ARG A 88 -17.82 9.31 -7.87
C ARG A 88 -18.37 8.35 -8.93
N PRO A 89 -18.78 8.84 -10.09
CA PRO A 89 -19.28 7.98 -11.18
C PRO A 89 -18.21 7.02 -11.69
N GLU A 90 -16.94 7.43 -11.66
CA GLU A 90 -15.80 6.62 -12.11
C GLU A 90 -15.62 5.33 -11.30
N ARG A 91 -16.15 5.27 -10.08
CA ARG A 91 -16.12 4.04 -9.27
C ARG A 91 -16.86 2.86 -9.90
N SER A 92 -17.80 3.11 -10.78
CA SER A 92 -18.50 2.03 -11.51
C SER A 92 -17.59 1.24 -12.43
N GLU A 93 -16.42 1.78 -12.78
CA GLU A 93 -15.40 1.13 -13.60
C GLU A 93 -14.34 0.39 -12.76
N TRP A 94 -14.27 0.65 -11.45
CA TRP A 94 -13.31 -0.02 -10.58
C TRP A 94 -13.64 -1.50 -10.44
N PHE A 95 -12.63 -2.34 -10.42
CA PHE A 95 -12.79 -3.78 -10.24
C PHE A 95 -11.75 -4.37 -9.28
N GLY A 96 -11.84 -5.65 -9.00
CA GLY A 96 -10.92 -6.30 -8.09
C GLY A 96 -9.61 -6.71 -8.77
N GLY A 97 -8.47 -6.34 -8.15
CA GLY A 97 -7.14 -6.79 -8.55
C GLY A 97 -6.58 -7.77 -7.53
N GLY A 98 -7.06 -8.99 -7.51
CA GLY A 98 -6.68 -9.99 -6.51
C GLY A 98 -7.76 -10.25 -5.45
N TYR A 99 -8.78 -9.43 -5.39
CA TYR A 99 -10.07 -9.66 -4.75
C TYR A 99 -11.18 -9.49 -5.80
N ASP A 100 -12.38 -9.96 -5.49
CA ASP A 100 -13.56 -9.81 -6.34
C ASP A 100 -14.15 -8.38 -6.34
N VAL A 101 -13.61 -7.49 -5.53
CA VAL A 101 -14.02 -6.08 -5.41
C VAL A 101 -12.80 -5.17 -5.28
N PRO A 102 -12.88 -3.89 -5.73
CA PRO A 102 -11.79 -2.94 -5.54
C PRO A 102 -11.56 -2.62 -4.06
N GLY A 103 -10.37 -2.14 -3.72
CA GLY A 103 -10.05 -1.72 -2.36
C GLY A 103 -9.01 -0.60 -2.32
N ILE A 104 -9.04 0.20 -1.25
CA ILE A 104 -8.08 1.27 -1.01
C ILE A 104 -6.98 0.74 -0.08
N HIS A 105 -5.80 0.54 -0.63
CA HIS A 105 -4.65 -0.02 0.08
C HIS A 105 -3.50 0.97 0.29
N SER A 106 -3.49 2.10 -0.42
CA SER A 106 -2.48 3.14 -0.25
C SER A 106 -3.15 4.43 0.16
N ILE A 107 -2.65 5.02 1.24
CA ILE A 107 -3.06 6.33 1.74
C ILE A 107 -1.77 7.11 2.01
N CYS A 108 -1.58 8.21 1.29
CA CYS A 108 -0.37 9.03 1.37
C CYS A 108 -0.74 10.48 1.72
N PRO A 109 -0.95 10.81 3.00
CA PRO A 109 -1.14 12.19 3.41
C PRO A 109 0.09 13.03 3.08
N HIS A 110 -0.13 14.29 2.71
CA HIS A 110 0.98 15.19 2.48
C HIS A 110 1.55 15.68 3.82
N PRO A 111 2.86 15.54 4.09
CA PRO A 111 3.41 15.82 5.42
C PRO A 111 3.35 17.29 5.83
N GLN A 112 3.28 18.22 4.87
CA GLN A 112 3.34 19.66 5.09
C GLN A 112 2.07 20.42 4.67
N ARG A 113 1.14 19.77 3.97
CA ARG A 113 -0.10 20.39 3.48
C ARG A 113 -1.30 19.64 4.07
N PRO A 114 -1.83 20.12 5.22
CA PRO A 114 -3.05 19.55 5.78
C PRO A 114 -4.18 19.56 4.75
N GLY A 115 -4.92 18.46 4.67
CA GLY A 115 -5.98 18.29 3.68
C GLY A 115 -5.52 17.75 2.32
N GLU A 116 -4.23 17.74 2.01
CA GLU A 116 -3.78 17.06 0.80
C GLU A 116 -3.54 15.56 1.05
N LEU A 117 -4.26 14.74 0.31
CA LEU A 117 -4.25 13.28 0.44
C LEU A 117 -4.23 12.61 -0.93
N LEU A 118 -3.29 11.69 -1.13
CA LEU A 118 -3.26 10.83 -2.30
C LEU A 118 -3.58 9.39 -1.89
N ILE A 119 -4.40 8.71 -2.67
CA ILE A 119 -4.76 7.32 -2.44
C ILE A 119 -4.50 6.47 -3.68
N GLY A 120 -4.20 5.18 -3.46
CA GLY A 120 -4.15 4.13 -4.47
C GLY A 120 -5.28 3.15 -4.28
N VAL A 121 -5.98 2.88 -5.37
CA VAL A 121 -7.12 1.95 -5.43
C VAL A 121 -6.73 0.77 -6.31
N SER A 122 -6.90 -0.45 -5.80
CA SER A 122 -6.70 -1.66 -6.60
C SER A 122 -7.64 -1.65 -7.81
N CYS A 123 -7.07 -1.72 -9.03
CA CYS A 123 -7.78 -1.55 -10.30
C CYS A 123 -8.77 -0.37 -10.31
N GLY A 124 -8.37 0.74 -9.72
CA GLY A 124 -9.17 1.96 -9.59
C GLY A 124 -8.33 3.24 -9.69
N GLY A 125 -7.03 3.10 -9.99
CA GLY A 125 -6.13 4.21 -10.25
C GLY A 125 -5.60 4.92 -9.00
N VAL A 126 -5.10 6.12 -9.21
CA VAL A 126 -4.51 7.00 -8.20
C VAL A 126 -5.35 8.27 -8.11
N TRP A 127 -5.77 8.64 -6.91
CA TRP A 127 -6.64 9.79 -6.69
C TRP A 127 -6.02 10.78 -5.70
N LEU A 128 -6.14 12.07 -5.99
CA LEU A 128 -5.63 13.17 -5.18
C LEU A 128 -6.78 14.08 -4.75
N SER A 129 -6.86 14.34 -3.46
CA SER A 129 -7.62 15.45 -2.86
C SER A 129 -6.65 16.49 -2.30
N ARG A 130 -7.04 17.77 -2.32
CA ARG A 130 -6.29 18.88 -1.74
C ARG A 130 -7.04 19.65 -0.67
N ASP A 131 -8.24 19.20 -0.34
CA ASP A 131 -9.21 19.90 0.51
C ASP A 131 -9.85 18.96 1.55
N GLY A 132 -9.08 17.97 2.01
CA GLY A 132 -9.54 17.03 3.05
C GLY A 132 -10.55 16.00 2.56
N GLY A 133 -10.57 15.73 1.24
CA GLY A 133 -11.49 14.77 0.65
C GLY A 133 -12.78 15.39 0.11
N ALA A 134 -12.89 16.74 0.01
CA ALA A 134 -14.08 17.38 -0.53
C ALA A 134 -14.16 17.29 -2.08
N ASP A 135 -13.02 17.32 -2.78
CA ASP A 135 -12.91 17.05 -4.23
C ASP A 135 -11.78 16.07 -4.53
N TRP A 136 -11.95 15.28 -5.58
CA TRP A 136 -10.99 14.24 -5.98
C TRP A 136 -10.64 14.35 -7.45
N ARG A 137 -9.36 14.17 -7.76
CA ARG A 137 -8.83 14.19 -9.12
C ARG A 137 -8.03 12.93 -9.39
N LEU A 138 -8.30 12.32 -10.52
CA LEU A 138 -7.57 11.16 -11.00
C LEU A 138 -6.16 11.57 -11.45
N GLN A 139 -5.13 10.86 -10.98
CA GLN A 139 -3.72 11.22 -11.11
C GLN A 139 -2.85 10.00 -11.49
N ALA A 140 -3.26 9.24 -12.50
CA ALA A 140 -2.54 8.07 -12.99
C ALA A 140 -1.97 8.25 -14.41
N ALA A 141 -1.83 9.49 -14.88
CA ALA A 141 -1.33 9.78 -16.22
C ALA A 141 0.09 9.22 -16.43
N GLY A 142 0.30 8.47 -17.50
CA GLY A 142 1.58 7.82 -17.83
C GLY A 142 1.71 6.39 -17.31
N MET A 143 0.86 5.93 -16.39
CA MET A 143 0.79 4.52 -16.00
C MET A 143 0.18 3.68 -17.11
N ARG A 144 0.51 2.39 -17.13
CA ARG A 144 -0.01 1.45 -18.11
C ARG A 144 -0.33 0.10 -17.48
N ALA A 145 -1.56 -0.36 -17.70
CA ALA A 145 -2.08 -1.65 -17.28
C ALA A 145 -2.01 -2.64 -18.46
N ALA A 146 -0.86 -3.31 -18.65
CA ALA A 146 -0.61 -4.19 -19.80
C ALA A 146 -1.46 -5.48 -19.81
N TYR A 147 -2.16 -5.78 -18.71
CA TYR A 147 -3.14 -6.87 -18.62
C TYR A 147 -4.50 -6.51 -19.25
N LEU A 148 -4.75 -5.25 -19.50
CA LEU A 148 -5.95 -4.79 -20.20
C LEU A 148 -5.76 -4.79 -21.73
N PRO A 149 -6.85 -4.79 -22.52
CA PRO A 149 -6.78 -4.59 -23.95
C PRO A 149 -6.01 -3.30 -24.30
N PRO A 150 -5.26 -3.26 -25.41
CA PRO A 150 -4.39 -2.13 -25.77
C PRO A 150 -5.09 -0.77 -25.73
N GLU A 151 -6.35 -0.70 -26.13
CA GLU A 151 -7.17 0.51 -26.15
C GLU A 151 -7.62 0.99 -24.76
N GLN A 152 -7.49 0.14 -23.74
CA GLN A 152 -7.83 0.45 -22.33
C GLN A 152 -6.60 0.51 -21.44
N SER A 153 -5.43 0.11 -21.94
CA SER A 153 -4.23 -0.05 -21.13
C SER A 153 -3.74 1.25 -20.48
N ASP A 154 -4.04 2.40 -21.07
CA ASP A 154 -3.65 3.72 -20.59
C ASP A 154 -4.82 4.44 -19.86
N ASN A 155 -5.96 3.76 -19.63
CA ASN A 155 -7.08 4.34 -18.90
C ASN A 155 -6.64 4.60 -17.44
N PRO A 156 -6.58 5.87 -16.99
CA PRO A 156 -6.08 6.19 -15.66
C PRO A 156 -6.98 5.69 -14.52
N ASN A 157 -8.27 5.45 -14.80
CA ASN A 157 -9.26 5.01 -13.82
C ASN A 157 -9.17 3.51 -13.49
N THR A 158 -8.46 2.72 -14.31
CA THR A 158 -8.35 1.27 -14.14
C THR A 158 -6.91 0.79 -13.93
N GLN A 159 -6.00 1.72 -13.62
CA GLN A 159 -4.64 1.35 -13.23
C GLN A 159 -4.64 0.59 -11.90
N ASP A 160 -3.72 -0.35 -11.74
CA ASP A 160 -3.59 -1.18 -10.53
C ASP A 160 -2.29 -0.88 -9.76
N PRO A 161 -2.22 0.22 -9.02
CA PRO A 161 -1.14 0.41 -8.06
C PRO A 161 -1.24 -0.68 -6.99
N HIS A 162 -0.12 -1.34 -6.67
CA HIS A 162 -0.06 -2.26 -5.54
C HIS A 162 0.29 -1.56 -4.24
N LEU A 163 1.19 -0.57 -4.29
CA LEU A 163 1.51 0.30 -3.17
C LEU A 163 2.10 1.61 -3.68
N ILE A 164 1.72 2.72 -3.07
CA ILE A 164 2.31 4.04 -3.30
C ILE A 164 2.99 4.51 -2.01
N ALA A 165 4.20 5.04 -2.13
CA ALA A 165 4.93 5.64 -1.01
C ALA A 165 5.50 7.00 -1.41
N ARG A 166 5.51 7.93 -0.45
CA ARG A 166 5.91 9.32 -0.62
C ARG A 166 7.22 9.61 0.11
N CYS A 167 8.13 10.37 -0.50
CA CYS A 167 9.27 10.94 0.20
C CYS A 167 8.80 12.10 1.09
N ALA A 168 8.99 12.03 2.41
CA ALA A 168 8.48 13.04 3.33
C ALA A 168 9.15 14.41 3.16
N LYS A 169 10.47 14.45 2.87
CA LYS A 169 11.24 15.70 2.69
C LYS A 169 10.96 16.37 1.35
N VAL A 170 10.71 15.59 0.30
CA VAL A 170 10.37 16.06 -1.05
C VAL A 170 9.04 15.43 -1.47
N PRO A 171 7.90 15.92 -0.94
CA PRO A 171 6.62 15.21 -1.03
C PRO A 171 6.05 15.09 -2.44
N ASP A 172 6.53 15.88 -3.38
CA ASP A 172 6.16 15.75 -4.79
C ASP A 172 6.80 14.53 -5.47
N VAL A 173 7.75 13.86 -4.79
CA VAL A 173 8.34 12.59 -5.24
C VAL A 173 7.59 11.42 -4.61
N LEU A 174 7.05 10.58 -5.48
CA LEU A 174 6.35 9.34 -5.12
C LEU A 174 6.93 8.17 -5.90
N TRP A 175 6.87 7.02 -5.26
CA TRP A 175 7.15 5.72 -5.85
C TRP A 175 5.89 4.88 -5.84
N CYS A 176 5.72 4.08 -6.87
CA CYS A 176 4.61 3.13 -6.96
C CYS A 176 5.14 1.77 -7.40
N GLN A 177 4.88 0.75 -6.59
CA GLN A 177 4.83 -0.61 -7.09
C GLN A 177 3.46 -0.79 -7.73
N HIS A 178 3.44 -1.02 -9.01
CA HIS A 178 2.25 -1.25 -9.82
C HIS A 178 2.21 -2.72 -10.26
N HIS A 179 1.06 -3.22 -10.68
CA HIS A 179 0.91 -4.56 -11.23
C HIS A 179 1.92 -4.84 -12.37
N ASN A 180 2.11 -3.88 -13.25
CA ASN A 180 3.02 -4.00 -14.41
C ASN A 180 4.37 -3.32 -14.20
N GLY A 181 4.90 -3.27 -12.98
CA GLY A 181 6.24 -2.76 -12.76
C GLY A 181 6.34 -1.66 -11.72
N ILE A 182 7.43 -0.91 -11.79
CA ILE A 182 7.73 0.17 -10.87
C ILE A 182 7.55 1.50 -11.59
N TRP A 183 6.91 2.45 -10.90
CA TRP A 183 6.64 3.78 -11.44
C TRP A 183 7.10 4.84 -10.45
N ARG A 184 7.54 5.97 -10.97
CA ARG A 184 7.98 7.12 -10.19
C ARG A 184 7.32 8.40 -10.70
N SER A 185 6.87 9.24 -9.77
CA SER A 185 6.43 10.61 -10.03
C SER A 185 7.36 11.60 -9.33
N THR A 186 7.59 12.77 -9.94
CA THR A 186 8.36 13.88 -9.36
C THR A 186 7.56 15.18 -9.32
N ASP A 187 6.26 15.11 -9.60
CA ASP A 187 5.35 16.24 -9.76
C ASP A 187 4.02 16.06 -9.00
N ASN A 188 4.09 15.32 -7.86
CA ASN A 188 2.93 15.02 -7.02
C ASN A 188 1.83 14.23 -7.76
N ALA A 189 2.24 13.16 -8.41
CA ALA A 189 1.41 12.23 -9.16
C ALA A 189 0.73 12.81 -10.41
N ARG A 190 1.06 14.02 -10.87
CA ARG A 190 0.49 14.57 -12.13
C ARG A 190 0.88 13.71 -13.32
N SER A 191 2.10 13.18 -13.29
CA SER A 191 2.59 12.22 -14.26
C SER A 191 3.43 11.13 -13.61
N TRP A 192 3.46 9.96 -14.23
CA TRP A 192 4.22 8.82 -13.79
C TRP A 192 5.13 8.33 -14.90
N GLN A 193 6.35 7.96 -14.54
CA GLN A 193 7.36 7.40 -15.43
C GLN A 193 7.70 5.99 -15.00
N GLU A 194 7.71 5.06 -15.95
CA GLU A 194 8.09 3.68 -15.72
C GLU A 194 9.59 3.55 -15.43
N VAL A 195 9.93 2.81 -14.40
CA VAL A 195 11.31 2.45 -14.04
C VAL A 195 11.58 1.04 -14.55
N ARG A 196 12.33 0.92 -15.65
CA ARG A 196 12.55 -0.35 -16.37
C ARG A 196 13.84 -1.07 -16.00
N THR A 197 14.61 -0.53 -15.10
CA THR A 197 15.95 -1.01 -14.74
C THR A 197 15.95 -1.96 -13.54
N ALA A 198 14.79 -2.22 -12.93
CA ALA A 198 14.66 -3.10 -11.78
C ALA A 198 15.13 -4.53 -12.12
N PRO A 199 16.13 -5.06 -11.40
CA PRO A 199 16.64 -6.40 -11.64
C PRO A 199 15.73 -7.46 -11.05
N VAL A 200 15.95 -8.72 -11.40
CA VAL A 200 15.25 -9.91 -10.95
C VAL A 200 13.80 -9.95 -11.44
N SER A 201 12.96 -9.04 -10.99
CA SER A 201 11.60 -8.82 -11.48
C SER A 201 11.15 -7.40 -11.14
N SER A 202 10.34 -6.79 -11.99
CA SER A 202 9.65 -5.52 -11.70
C SER A 202 8.26 -5.74 -11.09
N PHE A 203 7.78 -6.98 -11.03
CA PHE A 203 6.54 -7.36 -10.35
C PHE A 203 6.79 -7.54 -8.85
N GLY A 204 5.87 -7.08 -8.03
CA GLY A 204 5.91 -7.23 -6.59
C GLY A 204 4.77 -6.46 -5.92
N PHE A 205 4.83 -6.37 -4.60
CA PHE A 205 3.80 -5.68 -3.80
C PHE A 205 4.40 -4.67 -2.84
N ALA A 206 5.49 -5.03 -2.17
CA ALA A 206 6.08 -4.23 -1.10
C ALA A 206 7.00 -3.14 -1.63
N LEU A 207 6.90 -1.97 -1.03
CA LEU A 207 7.67 -0.78 -1.35
C LEU A 207 7.93 0.02 -0.07
N ALA A 208 9.15 0.52 0.09
CA ALA A 208 9.47 1.56 1.07
C ALA A 208 10.20 2.71 0.36
N ALA A 209 9.76 3.96 0.59
CA ALA A 209 10.43 5.15 0.09
C ALA A 209 11.24 5.81 1.20
N HIS A 210 12.46 6.25 0.89
CA HIS A 210 13.29 6.94 1.87
C HIS A 210 12.69 8.31 2.22
N PRO A 211 12.54 8.65 3.52
CA PRO A 211 11.83 9.85 3.91
C PRO A 211 12.58 11.15 3.57
N GLN A 212 13.89 11.11 3.39
CA GLN A 212 14.73 12.30 3.16
C GLN A 212 15.39 12.32 1.77
N GLU A 213 15.63 11.14 1.16
CA GLU A 213 16.32 10.99 -0.12
C GLU A 213 15.33 10.57 -1.22
N PRO A 214 14.86 11.49 -2.06
CA PRO A 214 13.80 11.21 -3.03
C PRO A 214 14.20 10.23 -4.14
N GLY A 215 15.51 9.97 -4.30
CA GLY A 215 16.06 8.99 -5.23
C GLY A 215 16.13 7.57 -4.68
N THR A 216 15.88 7.38 -3.37
CA THR A 216 16.12 6.10 -2.67
C THR A 216 14.80 5.42 -2.35
N ALA A 217 14.70 4.14 -2.75
CA ALA A 217 13.54 3.28 -2.45
C ALA A 217 13.94 1.80 -2.47
N TRP A 218 13.16 0.98 -1.77
CA TRP A 218 13.30 -0.49 -1.69
C TRP A 218 12.06 -1.17 -2.21
N PHE A 219 12.25 -2.29 -2.91
CA PHE A 219 11.20 -3.12 -3.49
C PHE A 219 11.48 -4.59 -3.22
N VAL A 220 10.45 -5.38 -2.98
CA VAL A 220 10.58 -6.83 -2.83
C VAL A 220 9.96 -7.50 -4.05
N PRO A 221 10.76 -7.99 -5.00
CA PRO A 221 10.25 -8.59 -6.22
C PRO A 221 9.62 -9.97 -5.97
N ALA A 222 8.57 -10.25 -6.72
CA ALA A 222 7.99 -11.57 -6.87
C ALA A 222 7.99 -11.99 -8.35
N LYS A 223 7.76 -13.27 -8.64
CA LYS A 223 7.91 -13.80 -9.99
C LYS A 223 6.86 -13.24 -10.97
N ALA A 224 5.59 -13.38 -10.64
CA ALA A 224 4.47 -12.92 -11.47
C ALA A 224 3.17 -12.95 -10.66
N ASP A 225 2.08 -12.40 -11.20
CA ASP A 225 0.78 -12.38 -10.53
C ASP A 225 0.20 -13.80 -10.35
N GLU A 226 0.32 -14.63 -11.35
CA GLU A 226 -0.11 -16.03 -11.30
C GLU A 226 0.84 -16.95 -10.52
N CYS A 227 2.01 -16.46 -10.13
CA CYS A 227 3.02 -17.20 -9.38
C CYS A 227 3.73 -16.29 -8.36
N ARG A 228 3.05 -16.00 -7.26
CA ARG A 228 3.44 -15.02 -6.24
C ARG A 228 4.46 -15.57 -5.26
N VAL A 229 5.62 -15.96 -5.74
CA VAL A 229 6.77 -16.43 -4.96
C VAL A 229 8.04 -15.70 -5.39
N PRO A 230 9.12 -15.73 -4.61
CA PRO A 230 10.41 -15.19 -5.03
C PRO A 230 10.91 -15.83 -6.33
N VAL A 231 11.56 -15.04 -7.17
CA VAL A 231 12.18 -15.53 -8.40
C VAL A 231 13.31 -16.49 -8.03
N GLU A 232 13.35 -17.66 -8.71
CA GLU A 232 14.34 -18.71 -8.46
C GLU A 232 14.35 -19.23 -7.01
N ALA A 233 13.22 -19.12 -6.30
CA ALA A 233 13.10 -19.45 -4.89
C ALA A 233 14.15 -18.77 -3.99
N ALA A 234 14.56 -17.54 -4.35
CA ALA A 234 15.56 -16.72 -3.67
C ALA A 234 14.99 -15.36 -3.29
N LEU A 235 14.87 -15.09 -1.98
CA LEU A 235 14.35 -13.83 -1.49
C LEU A 235 15.40 -12.72 -1.62
N VAL A 236 15.00 -11.60 -2.22
CA VAL A 236 15.86 -10.44 -2.41
C VAL A 236 15.10 -9.14 -2.15
N VAL A 237 15.84 -8.07 -1.90
CA VAL A 237 15.34 -6.70 -1.88
C VAL A 237 16.12 -5.90 -2.92
N ASN A 238 15.42 -5.25 -3.83
CA ASN A 238 16.01 -4.31 -4.78
C ASN A 238 16.01 -2.92 -4.19
N ARG A 239 17.17 -2.24 -4.14
CA ARG A 239 17.32 -0.88 -3.66
C ARG A 239 17.87 0.02 -4.75
N THR A 240 17.28 1.19 -4.93
CA THR A 240 17.84 2.27 -5.76
C THR A 240 18.20 3.47 -4.91
N HIS A 241 19.23 4.24 -5.32
CA HIS A 241 19.62 5.50 -4.70
C HIS A 241 19.56 6.68 -5.69
N ASP A 242 19.33 6.42 -6.96
CA ASP A 242 19.50 7.37 -8.07
C ASP A 242 18.20 7.63 -8.86
N GLY A 243 17.07 7.37 -8.26
CA GLY A 243 15.76 7.59 -8.88
C GLY A 243 15.35 6.48 -9.84
N GLY A 244 15.90 5.28 -9.67
CA GLY A 244 15.57 4.11 -10.47
C GLY A 244 16.42 3.98 -11.73
N ARG A 245 17.56 4.69 -11.85
CA ARG A 245 18.50 4.51 -12.97
C ARG A 245 19.35 3.25 -12.81
N SER A 246 19.65 2.89 -11.55
CA SER A 246 20.32 1.65 -11.18
C SER A 246 19.75 1.08 -9.88
N PHE A 247 20.04 -0.20 -9.63
CA PHE A 247 19.61 -0.92 -8.43
C PHE A 247 20.72 -1.82 -7.91
N ASP A 248 20.76 -1.92 -6.58
CA ASP A 248 21.45 -2.98 -5.85
C ASP A 248 20.46 -4.11 -5.56
N THR A 249 20.85 -5.36 -5.79
CA THR A 249 20.09 -6.53 -5.37
C THR A 249 20.66 -7.07 -4.07
N LEU A 250 19.96 -6.82 -2.97
CA LEU A 250 20.39 -7.14 -1.60
C LEU A 250 19.96 -8.55 -1.23
N ARG A 251 20.92 -9.39 -0.84
CA ARG A 251 20.72 -10.83 -0.62
C ARG A 251 21.27 -11.33 0.71
N ARG A 252 22.24 -10.62 1.29
CA ARG A 252 23.00 -11.10 2.44
C ARG A 252 22.10 -11.32 3.66
N GLY A 253 22.04 -12.58 4.14
CA GLY A 253 21.22 -12.97 5.28
C GLY A 253 19.78 -13.34 4.95
N LEU A 254 19.38 -13.23 3.67
CA LEU A 254 18.09 -13.72 3.18
C LEU A 254 18.23 -15.13 2.58
N PRO A 255 17.19 -15.97 2.63
CA PRO A 255 17.22 -17.30 2.02
C PRO A 255 17.39 -17.23 0.52
N GLN A 256 18.34 -17.98 -0.04
CA GLN A 256 18.69 -17.96 -1.46
C GLN A 256 18.32 -19.25 -2.21
N GLU A 257 17.65 -20.16 -1.54
CA GLU A 257 17.12 -21.41 -2.10
C GLU A 257 15.90 -21.86 -1.29
N HIS A 258 15.00 -22.59 -1.93
CA HIS A 258 13.80 -23.17 -1.30
C HIS A 258 12.92 -22.13 -0.57
N CYS A 259 12.87 -20.89 -1.06
CA CYS A 259 12.13 -19.81 -0.45
C CYS A 259 10.83 -19.52 -1.23
N ASP A 260 9.70 -19.67 -0.56
CA ASP A 260 8.37 -19.34 -1.08
C ASP A 260 7.75 -18.13 -0.37
N ASP A 261 8.57 -17.33 0.30
CA ASP A 261 8.15 -16.18 1.10
C ASP A 261 7.64 -15.03 0.23
N LEU A 262 6.34 -14.79 0.24
CA LEU A 262 5.77 -13.60 -0.39
C LEU A 262 5.69 -12.46 0.61
N VAL A 263 6.16 -11.29 0.20
CA VAL A 263 6.05 -10.04 0.97
C VAL A 263 4.96 -9.16 0.34
N TYR A 264 3.82 -9.04 1.02
CA TYR A 264 2.74 -8.18 0.56
C TYR A 264 3.01 -6.70 0.86
N ARG A 265 2.19 -5.83 0.28
CA ARG A 265 2.24 -4.35 0.25
C ARG A 265 2.84 -3.72 1.51
N HIS A 266 2.25 -4.00 2.67
CA HIS A 266 2.63 -3.41 3.95
C HIS A 266 3.59 -4.30 4.76
N GLY A 267 4.11 -5.38 4.17
CA GLY A 267 5.07 -6.30 4.79
C GLY A 267 6.53 -5.79 4.80
N LEU A 268 6.80 -4.60 4.26
CA LEU A 268 8.10 -3.93 4.34
C LEU A 268 7.91 -2.58 5.03
N ALA A 269 8.66 -2.34 6.10
CA ALA A 269 8.63 -1.09 6.84
C ALA A 269 10.03 -0.51 7.01
N LEU A 270 10.14 0.81 6.89
CA LEU A 270 11.37 1.59 7.14
C LEU A 270 11.18 2.40 8.43
N GLY A 271 12.16 2.34 9.33
CA GLY A 271 12.19 3.08 10.57
C GLY A 271 12.40 4.58 10.36
N ALA A 272 12.11 5.38 11.39
CA ALA A 272 12.30 6.83 11.38
C ALA A 272 13.76 7.26 11.21
N ASP A 273 14.71 6.38 11.55
CA ASP A 273 16.16 6.55 11.31
C ASP A 273 16.52 6.44 9.81
N ALA A 274 15.57 6.09 8.97
CA ALA A 274 15.72 5.87 7.53
C ALA A 274 16.78 4.81 7.16
N ARG A 275 17.07 3.90 8.09
CA ARG A 275 18.12 2.88 7.97
C ARG A 275 17.67 1.50 8.44
N THR A 276 16.88 1.45 9.51
CA THR A 276 16.34 0.20 10.02
C THR A 276 15.15 -0.23 9.17
N LEU A 277 15.18 -1.46 8.67
CA LEU A 277 14.11 -2.08 7.90
C LEU A 277 13.60 -3.34 8.61
N LEU A 278 12.30 -3.55 8.54
CA LEU A 278 11.66 -4.83 8.86
C LEU A 278 10.93 -5.35 7.63
N MET A 279 11.05 -6.64 7.38
CA MET A 279 10.38 -7.33 6.27
C MET A 279 9.73 -8.60 6.79
N GLY A 280 8.42 -8.71 6.57
CA GLY A 280 7.63 -9.87 6.98
C GLY A 280 6.91 -10.52 5.81
N SER A 281 6.81 -11.84 5.83
CA SER A 281 6.19 -12.62 4.76
C SER A 281 4.89 -13.30 5.17
N THR A 282 4.16 -13.76 4.17
CA THR A 282 2.93 -14.56 4.36
C THR A 282 3.21 -15.94 4.94
N SER A 283 4.46 -16.40 4.94
CA SER A 283 4.90 -17.64 5.59
C SER A 283 5.18 -17.46 7.09
N GLY A 284 5.07 -16.22 7.62
CA GLY A 284 5.30 -15.94 9.04
C GLY A 284 6.77 -15.68 9.39
N ASN A 285 7.61 -15.48 8.40
CA ASN A 285 9.02 -15.15 8.60
C ASN A 285 9.20 -13.62 8.71
N LEU A 286 10.01 -13.18 9.67
CA LEU A 286 10.34 -11.78 9.93
C LEU A 286 11.85 -11.59 9.88
N TRP A 287 12.31 -10.68 9.04
CA TRP A 287 13.70 -10.26 8.93
C TRP A 287 13.85 -8.79 9.30
N GLY A 288 14.99 -8.47 9.89
CA GLY A 288 15.40 -7.11 10.21
C GLY A 288 16.76 -6.76 9.60
N SER A 289 16.92 -5.51 9.20
CA SER A 289 18.17 -4.91 8.76
C SER A 289 18.40 -3.61 9.53
N SER A 290 19.63 -3.33 9.94
CA SER A 290 20.04 -2.07 10.59
C SER A 290 20.98 -1.23 9.73
N ASP A 291 21.22 -1.63 8.48
CA ASP A 291 22.21 -1.03 7.57
C ASP A 291 21.62 -0.66 6.21
N GLY A 292 20.33 -0.36 6.15
CA GLY A 292 19.64 0.05 4.92
C GLY A 292 19.37 -1.12 3.97
N GLY A 293 19.40 -2.35 4.47
CA GLY A 293 19.16 -3.56 3.70
C GLY A 293 20.43 -4.24 3.18
N ASP A 294 21.63 -3.70 3.48
CA ASP A 294 22.89 -4.33 3.07
C ASP A 294 23.06 -5.73 3.67
N SER A 295 22.52 -5.95 4.86
CA SER A 295 22.42 -7.27 5.49
C SER A 295 21.12 -7.43 6.28
N TRP A 296 20.64 -8.67 6.34
CA TRP A 296 19.42 -9.06 6.99
C TRP A 296 19.67 -10.16 8.03
N GLN A 297 18.89 -10.16 9.07
CA GLN A 297 18.89 -11.19 10.10
C GLN A 297 17.45 -11.65 10.34
N ALA A 298 17.26 -12.95 10.49
CA ALA A 298 15.98 -13.50 10.91
C ALA A 298 15.69 -13.05 12.35
N VAL A 299 14.58 -12.34 12.53
CA VAL A 299 14.07 -11.96 13.86
C VAL A 299 13.20 -13.05 14.43
N SER A 300 12.34 -13.64 13.57
CA SER A 300 11.50 -14.79 13.91
C SER A 300 11.13 -15.54 12.62
N LEU A 301 11.03 -16.86 12.72
CA LEU A 301 10.62 -17.74 11.61
C LEU A 301 9.32 -18.51 11.95
N HIS A 302 8.61 -18.12 13.00
CA HIS A 302 7.48 -18.87 13.56
C HIS A 302 6.26 -18.00 13.90
N LEU A 303 6.14 -16.82 13.28
CA LEU A 303 4.99 -15.95 13.46
C LEU A 303 3.82 -16.42 12.58
N PRO A 304 2.58 -16.02 12.88
CA PRO A 304 1.50 -16.08 11.90
C PRO A 304 1.84 -15.32 10.62
N PRO A 305 1.12 -15.54 9.51
CA PRO A 305 1.30 -14.76 8.29
C PRO A 305 1.34 -13.24 8.57
N ILE A 306 2.37 -12.57 8.04
CA ILE A 306 2.59 -11.14 8.26
C ILE A 306 2.09 -10.37 7.04
N TYR A 307 1.09 -9.54 7.22
CA TYR A 307 0.51 -8.71 6.16
C TYR A 307 0.84 -7.24 6.29
N ALA A 308 1.22 -6.78 7.49
CA ALA A 308 1.60 -5.39 7.73
C ALA A 308 2.63 -5.28 8.86
N LEU A 309 3.56 -4.34 8.70
CA LEU A 309 4.55 -3.93 9.68
C LEU A 309 4.54 -2.42 9.80
N ARG A 310 4.70 -1.91 11.02
CA ARG A 310 4.89 -0.48 11.29
C ARG A 310 5.84 -0.31 12.45
N PHE A 311 6.67 0.72 12.36
CA PHE A 311 7.40 1.25 13.51
C PHE A 311 6.47 2.19 14.29
N GLY A 312 6.47 2.10 15.61
CA GLY A 312 5.73 2.95 16.55
C GLY A 312 6.58 4.05 17.14
#